data_2cb6ff250f4b284122d661d563687073
#
_entry.id   2cb6ff250f4b284122d661d563687073
#
_cell.length_a   1.000
_cell.length_b   1.000
_cell.length_c   1.000
_cell.angle_alpha   90.00
_cell.angle_beta   90.00
_cell.angle_gamma   90.00
#
_symmetry.space_group_name_H-M   'P 1'
#
loop_
_entity.id
_entity.type
_entity.pdbx_description
1 polymer ?
#
loop_
_entity_poly.entity_id
_entity_poly.type
_entity_poly.pdbx_seq_one_letter_code
_entity_poly.pdbx_strand_id
1 'polypeptide(L)'
;MSTVRDVLNQKGRSVFSIEAGKTVQDAIEMMVAKDVAALVVIDGGTGVAGIITERDYARKVLLNEKSPKEIAVRDVMTKDVMYVREETLTDTCMDIMSQKNFHHLPVLDRNEAVAVITAGDLFKFVVQKQSMTIDELEDYIFEETGGEG
;
A
#
# COMPACT_ATOMS: atom_id res chain seq x y z
N MET A 1 -19.87 1.77 -6.63
CA MET A 1 -18.91 1.80 -5.51
C MET A 1 -17.52 1.47 -6.02
N SER A 2 -16.53 2.16 -5.53
CA SER A 2 -15.16 1.96 -6.00
C SER A 2 -14.50 0.76 -5.33
N THR A 3 -13.65 0.08 -6.09
CA THR A 3 -12.92 -1.11 -5.64
C THR A 3 -11.41 -0.88 -5.72
N VAL A 4 -10.67 -1.79 -5.11
CA VAL A 4 -9.20 -1.81 -5.23
C VAL A 4 -8.78 -1.83 -6.71
N ARG A 5 -9.49 -2.57 -7.54
CA ARG A 5 -9.21 -2.60 -9.00
C ARG A 5 -9.22 -1.21 -9.60
N ASP A 6 -10.19 -0.38 -9.22
CA ASP A 6 -10.29 0.99 -9.74
C ASP A 6 -9.05 1.82 -9.38
N VAL A 7 -8.57 1.68 -8.15
CA VAL A 7 -7.34 2.34 -7.71
C VAL A 7 -6.13 1.84 -8.48
N LEU A 8 -6.01 0.51 -8.64
CA LEU A 8 -4.88 -0.10 -9.34
C LEU A 8 -4.87 0.25 -10.82
N ASN A 9 -6.04 0.42 -11.44
CA ASN A 9 -6.12 0.84 -12.83
C ASN A 9 -5.56 2.24 -13.05
N GLN A 10 -5.56 3.09 -12.01
CA GLN A 10 -4.96 4.42 -12.07
C GLN A 10 -3.48 4.41 -11.74
N LYS A 11 -3.09 3.70 -10.68
CA LYS A 11 -1.70 3.75 -10.20
C LYS A 11 -0.80 2.67 -10.80
N GLY A 12 -1.39 1.59 -11.31
CA GLY A 12 -0.64 0.44 -11.80
C GLY A 12 -0.51 -0.67 -10.78
N ARG A 13 -0.05 -1.82 -11.25
CA ARG A 13 0.12 -3.03 -10.45
C ARG A 13 1.59 -3.37 -10.39
N SER A 14 2.25 -2.97 -9.32
CA SER A 14 3.63 -3.36 -9.07
C SER A 14 3.75 -3.75 -7.61
N VAL A 15 4.61 -4.72 -7.35
CA VAL A 15 4.92 -5.17 -6.00
C VAL A 15 6.40 -5.51 -5.96
N PHE A 16 7.05 -5.05 -4.92
CA PHE A 16 8.44 -5.40 -4.65
C PHE A 16 8.46 -6.31 -3.44
N SER A 17 9.17 -7.42 -3.56
CA SER A 17 9.25 -8.44 -2.53
C SER A 17 10.68 -8.74 -2.14
N ILE A 18 10.85 -9.31 -0.96
CA ILE A 18 12.14 -9.71 -0.44
C ILE A 18 11.99 -11.04 0.29
N GLU A 19 13.02 -11.90 0.20
CA GLU A 19 13.04 -13.16 0.93
C GLU A 19 13.22 -12.91 2.44
N ALA A 20 12.53 -13.69 3.25
CA ALA A 20 12.54 -13.58 4.69
C ALA A 20 13.93 -13.80 5.31
N GLY A 21 14.80 -14.55 4.63
CA GLY A 21 16.16 -14.81 5.07
C GLY A 21 17.17 -13.70 4.77
N LYS A 22 16.79 -12.71 3.98
CA LYS A 22 17.64 -11.54 3.70
C LYS A 22 17.75 -10.66 4.95
N THR A 23 18.73 -9.76 4.96
CA THR A 23 18.93 -8.86 6.09
C THR A 23 18.00 -7.66 6.00
N VAL A 24 17.79 -7.02 7.14
CA VAL A 24 17.06 -5.75 7.19
C VAL A 24 17.78 -4.68 6.38
N GLN A 25 19.13 -4.71 6.35
CA GLN A 25 19.92 -3.81 5.52
C GLN A 25 19.53 -3.97 4.03
N ASP A 26 19.43 -5.20 3.55
CA ASP A 26 19.00 -5.48 2.17
C ASP A 26 17.62 -4.89 1.89
N ALA A 27 16.70 -5.03 2.85
CA ALA A 27 15.34 -4.51 2.72
C ALA A 27 15.33 -2.98 2.61
N ILE A 28 16.07 -2.30 3.47
CA ILE A 28 16.14 -0.83 3.46
C ILE A 28 16.78 -0.33 2.17
N GLU A 29 17.84 -0.98 1.70
CA GLU A 29 18.48 -0.63 0.43
C GLU A 29 17.50 -0.77 -0.73
N MET A 30 16.69 -1.83 -0.74
CA MET A 30 15.68 -2.04 -1.78
C MET A 30 14.58 -0.97 -1.70
N MET A 31 14.11 -0.64 -0.51
CA MET A 31 13.10 0.41 -0.32
C MET A 31 13.59 1.75 -0.88
N VAL A 32 14.84 2.10 -0.61
CA VAL A 32 15.44 3.33 -1.13
C VAL A 32 15.57 3.28 -2.64
N ALA A 33 16.07 2.18 -3.18
CA ALA A 33 16.28 2.02 -4.62
C ALA A 33 14.98 2.05 -5.42
N LYS A 34 13.89 1.52 -4.85
CA LYS A 34 12.58 1.45 -5.50
C LYS A 34 11.65 2.59 -5.10
N ASP A 35 12.09 3.45 -4.19
CA ASP A 35 11.29 4.57 -3.66
C ASP A 35 9.94 4.09 -3.11
N VAL A 36 9.99 3.08 -2.27
CA VAL A 36 8.82 2.54 -1.57
C VAL A 36 9.10 2.45 -0.09
N ALA A 37 8.04 2.47 0.73
CA ALA A 37 8.13 2.43 2.18
C ALA A 37 7.81 1.04 2.76
N ALA A 38 7.56 0.07 1.91
CA ALA A 38 7.21 -1.29 2.33
C ALA A 38 7.60 -2.30 1.27
N LEU A 39 7.93 -3.51 1.73
CA LEU A 39 8.18 -4.67 0.85
C LEU A 39 7.34 -5.83 1.34
N VAL A 40 6.79 -6.58 0.41
CA VAL A 40 6.15 -7.86 0.69
C VAL A 40 7.26 -8.87 1.00
N VAL A 41 7.08 -9.67 2.04
CA VAL A 41 8.06 -10.69 2.43
C VAL A 41 7.55 -12.06 2.00
N ILE A 42 8.39 -12.80 1.31
CA ILE A 42 8.13 -14.19 0.90
C ILE A 42 9.14 -15.11 1.60
N ASP A 43 8.78 -16.38 1.81
CA ASP A 43 9.64 -17.33 2.50
C ASP A 43 9.66 -18.64 1.76
N GLY A 44 10.58 -18.75 0.82
CA GLY A 44 10.81 -19.96 0.04
C GLY A 44 9.77 -20.29 -1.01
N GLY A 45 8.81 -19.41 -1.25
CA GLY A 45 7.74 -19.61 -2.24
C GLY A 45 7.23 -18.30 -2.78
N THR A 46 6.00 -18.29 -3.28
CA THR A 46 5.34 -17.11 -3.81
C THR A 46 4.30 -16.51 -2.85
N GLY A 47 3.91 -17.29 -1.83
CA GLY A 47 2.96 -16.83 -0.83
C GLY A 47 3.55 -15.75 0.08
N VAL A 48 2.69 -14.85 0.52
CA VAL A 48 3.12 -13.75 1.38
C VAL A 48 3.31 -14.24 2.81
N ALA A 49 4.54 -14.09 3.33
CA ALA A 49 4.86 -14.42 4.72
C ALA A 49 4.64 -13.25 5.67
N GLY A 50 4.71 -12.03 5.14
CA GLY A 50 4.53 -10.83 5.94
C GLY A 50 4.81 -9.58 5.12
N ILE A 51 4.96 -8.46 5.81
CA ILE A 51 5.35 -7.20 5.21
C ILE A 51 6.41 -6.54 6.09
N ILE A 52 7.40 -5.92 5.50
CA ILE A 52 8.38 -5.11 6.23
C ILE A 52 8.27 -3.66 5.75
N THR A 53 8.22 -2.75 6.72
CA THR A 53 8.04 -1.32 6.45
C THR A 53 9.16 -0.51 7.08
N GLU A 54 9.28 0.75 6.66
CA GLU A 54 10.18 1.72 7.32
C GLU A 54 9.85 1.88 8.80
N ARG A 55 8.58 1.77 9.15
CA ARG A 55 8.12 1.83 10.54
C ARG A 55 8.65 0.65 11.36
N ASP A 56 8.64 -0.56 10.79
CA ASP A 56 9.25 -1.73 11.43
C ASP A 56 10.73 -1.50 11.71
N TYR A 57 11.44 -0.96 10.73
CA TYR A 57 12.86 -0.64 10.88
C TYR A 57 13.08 0.35 12.01
N ALA A 58 12.34 1.46 12.02
CA ALA A 58 12.50 2.49 13.03
C ALA A 58 12.21 1.97 14.44
N ARG A 59 11.15 1.19 14.60
CA ARG A 59 10.68 0.74 15.91
C ARG A 59 11.41 -0.49 16.44
N LYS A 60 11.74 -1.43 15.57
CA LYS A 60 12.26 -2.74 15.98
C LYS A 60 13.78 -2.86 15.87
N VAL A 61 14.40 -2.04 15.06
CA VAL A 61 15.84 -2.10 14.80
C VAL A 61 16.54 -0.85 15.31
N LEU A 62 16.18 0.31 14.80
CA LEU A 62 16.86 1.56 15.10
C LEU A 62 16.75 1.94 16.59
N LEU A 63 15.54 1.91 17.15
CA LEU A 63 15.32 2.26 18.56
C LEU A 63 15.90 1.24 19.53
N ASN A 64 16.12 0.01 19.09
CA ASN A 64 16.70 -1.05 19.92
C ASN A 64 18.22 -1.21 19.69
N GLU A 65 18.83 -0.28 18.97
CA GLU A 65 20.27 -0.23 18.71
C GLU A 65 20.82 -1.52 18.09
N LYS A 66 20.01 -2.20 17.29
CA LYS A 66 20.42 -3.43 16.60
C LYS A 66 21.08 -3.09 15.26
N SER A 67 21.97 -3.99 14.81
CA SER A 67 22.61 -3.84 13.50
C SER A 67 21.71 -4.40 12.41
N PRO A 68 21.29 -3.58 11.43
CA PRO A 68 20.45 -4.07 10.34
C PRO A 68 21.13 -5.10 9.44
N LYS A 69 22.46 -5.16 9.46
CA LYS A 69 23.22 -6.15 8.69
C LYS A 69 23.21 -7.54 9.32
N GLU A 70 22.86 -7.63 10.60
CA GLU A 70 22.91 -8.87 11.37
C GLU A 70 21.53 -9.44 11.68
N ILE A 71 20.47 -8.74 11.31
CA ILE A 71 19.10 -9.16 11.61
C ILE A 71 18.40 -9.57 10.32
N ALA A 72 17.75 -10.73 10.35
CA ALA A 72 16.96 -11.20 9.23
C ALA A 72 15.61 -10.47 9.14
N VAL A 73 15.13 -10.27 7.92
CA VAL A 73 13.83 -9.67 7.66
C VAL A 73 12.72 -10.39 8.42
N ARG A 74 12.77 -11.73 8.51
CA ARG A 74 11.75 -12.53 9.20
C ARG A 74 11.60 -12.16 10.67
N ASP A 75 12.66 -11.66 11.31
CA ASP A 75 12.65 -11.32 12.73
C ASP A 75 12.07 -9.93 13.00
N VAL A 76 11.86 -9.14 11.95
CA VAL A 76 11.41 -7.76 12.04
C VAL A 76 10.05 -7.55 11.36
N MET A 77 9.76 -8.30 10.32
CA MET A 77 8.52 -8.17 9.54
C MET A 77 7.26 -8.30 10.40
N THR A 78 6.19 -7.68 9.95
CA THR A 78 4.85 -7.87 10.51
C THR A 78 4.24 -9.10 9.85
N LYS A 79 3.83 -10.09 10.65
CA LYS A 79 3.28 -11.36 10.19
C LYS A 79 1.76 -11.33 10.04
N ASP A 80 1.08 -10.63 10.93
CA ASP A 80 -0.39 -10.54 10.95
C ASP A 80 -0.84 -9.44 9.99
N VAL A 81 -0.67 -9.69 8.71
CA VAL A 81 -0.98 -8.73 7.65
C VAL A 81 -2.41 -8.92 7.20
N MET A 82 -3.12 -7.81 7.05
CA MET A 82 -4.43 -7.81 6.41
C MET A 82 -4.24 -7.77 4.90
N TYR A 83 -4.93 -8.65 4.20
CA TYR A 83 -4.88 -8.73 2.74
C TYR A 83 -6.19 -8.24 2.16
N VAL A 84 -6.14 -7.71 0.94
CA VAL A 84 -7.32 -7.36 0.17
C VAL A 84 -7.22 -7.99 -1.22
N ARG A 85 -8.31 -7.97 -1.94
CA ARG A 85 -8.39 -8.44 -3.32
C ARG A 85 -8.79 -7.29 -4.22
N GLU A 86 -8.70 -7.46 -5.53
CA GLU A 86 -9.08 -6.40 -6.45
C GLU A 86 -10.56 -6.05 -6.35
N GLU A 87 -11.41 -6.99 -5.95
CA GLU A 87 -12.85 -6.78 -5.76
C GLU A 87 -13.20 -6.08 -4.45
N THR A 88 -12.26 -5.96 -3.52
CA THR A 88 -12.49 -5.33 -2.23
C THR A 88 -12.83 -3.86 -2.43
N LEU A 89 -13.82 -3.37 -1.69
CA LEU A 89 -14.22 -1.96 -1.77
C LEU A 89 -13.16 -1.05 -1.16
N THR A 90 -12.99 0.13 -1.74
CA THR A 90 -12.06 1.12 -1.18
C THR A 90 -12.47 1.54 0.22
N ASP A 91 -13.77 1.62 0.51
CA ASP A 91 -14.26 1.92 1.85
C ASP A 91 -13.81 0.87 2.87
N THR A 92 -13.82 -0.41 2.48
CA THR A 92 -13.32 -1.50 3.33
C THR A 92 -11.83 -1.33 3.62
N CYS A 93 -11.03 -0.94 2.62
CA CYS A 93 -9.61 -0.69 2.81
C CYS A 93 -9.37 0.45 3.80
N MET A 94 -10.13 1.53 3.68
CA MET A 94 -10.02 2.67 4.59
C MET A 94 -10.39 2.29 6.02
N ASP A 95 -11.43 1.48 6.19
CA ASP A 95 -11.81 0.96 7.51
C ASP A 95 -10.70 0.12 8.13
N ILE A 96 -10.11 -0.79 7.36
CA ILE A 96 -9.00 -1.62 7.84
C ILE A 96 -7.82 -0.75 8.28
N MET A 97 -7.44 0.21 7.47
CA MET A 97 -6.32 1.09 7.77
C MET A 97 -6.58 1.93 9.01
N SER A 98 -7.81 2.43 9.17
CA SER A 98 -8.21 3.24 10.31
C SER A 98 -8.26 2.42 11.61
N GLN A 99 -8.87 1.23 11.58
CA GLN A 99 -9.07 0.42 12.76
C GLN A 99 -7.83 -0.33 13.21
N LYS A 100 -7.04 -0.82 12.26
CA LYS A 100 -5.85 -1.65 12.52
C LYS A 100 -4.54 -0.87 12.46
N ASN A 101 -4.59 0.40 12.09
CA ASN A 101 -3.41 1.24 11.93
C ASN A 101 -2.39 0.65 10.93
N PHE A 102 -2.86 -0.03 9.90
CA PHE A 102 -2.04 -0.45 8.77
C PHE A 102 -2.13 0.59 7.67
N HIS A 103 -1.00 0.93 7.07
CA HIS A 103 -0.93 1.91 5.98
C HIS A 103 -0.57 1.28 4.64
N HIS A 104 -0.36 -0.03 4.62
CA HIS A 104 0.00 -0.80 3.43
C HIS A 104 -0.80 -2.10 3.46
N LEU A 105 -1.55 -2.35 2.40
CA LEU A 105 -2.35 -3.58 2.28
C LEU A 105 -1.91 -4.32 1.01
N PRO A 106 -1.32 -5.51 1.15
CA PRO A 106 -1.06 -6.33 -0.03
C PRO A 106 -2.36 -6.74 -0.70
N VAL A 107 -2.36 -6.68 -2.03
CA VAL A 107 -3.46 -7.13 -2.87
C VAL A 107 -3.10 -8.51 -3.38
N LEU A 108 -3.91 -9.50 -3.06
CA LEU A 108 -3.64 -10.90 -3.42
C LEU A 108 -4.51 -11.35 -4.57
N ASP A 109 -3.91 -12.14 -5.46
CA ASP A 109 -4.58 -12.96 -6.44
C ASP A 109 -3.94 -14.33 -6.37
N ARG A 110 -4.74 -15.36 -6.07
CA ARG A 110 -4.28 -16.75 -5.95
C ARG A 110 -3.07 -16.92 -5.02
N ASN A 111 -3.14 -16.31 -3.84
CA ASN A 111 -2.07 -16.35 -2.82
C ASN A 111 -0.80 -15.59 -3.17
N GLU A 112 -0.74 -14.92 -4.30
CA GLU A 112 0.40 -14.09 -4.66
C GLU A 112 0.04 -12.62 -4.55
N ALA A 113 0.99 -11.82 -4.06
CA ALA A 113 0.82 -10.38 -4.04
C ALA A 113 0.99 -9.83 -5.45
N VAL A 114 -0.03 -9.14 -5.96
CA VAL A 114 0.00 -8.51 -7.29
C VAL A 114 0.19 -7.00 -7.20
N ALA A 115 0.00 -6.43 -6.03
CA ALA A 115 0.18 -5.00 -5.77
C ALA A 115 0.19 -4.76 -4.26
N VAL A 116 0.51 -3.54 -3.87
CA VAL A 116 0.32 -3.05 -2.51
C VAL A 116 -0.46 -1.75 -2.62
N ILE A 117 -1.55 -1.63 -1.86
CA ILE A 117 -2.33 -0.40 -1.81
C ILE A 117 -1.97 0.34 -0.54
N THR A 118 -1.68 1.64 -0.67
CA THR A 118 -1.26 2.45 0.46
C THR A 118 -2.34 3.44 0.87
N ALA A 119 -2.24 3.97 2.08
CA ALA A 119 -3.12 5.04 2.52
C ALA A 119 -3.02 6.26 1.58
N GLY A 120 -1.81 6.56 1.10
CA GLY A 120 -1.60 7.63 0.12
C GLY A 120 -2.30 7.38 -1.20
N ASP A 121 -2.31 6.13 -1.68
CA ASP A 121 -3.02 5.75 -2.90
C ASP A 121 -4.52 5.99 -2.77
N LEU A 122 -5.11 5.60 -1.65
CA LEU A 122 -6.53 5.79 -1.38
C LEU A 122 -6.87 7.27 -1.25
N PHE A 123 -6.02 8.03 -0.57
CA PHE A 123 -6.20 9.47 -0.43
C PHE A 123 -6.23 10.16 -1.79
N LYS A 124 -5.26 9.86 -2.65
CA LYS A 124 -5.19 10.43 -4.01
C LYS A 124 -6.42 10.05 -4.83
N PHE A 125 -6.86 8.81 -4.73
CA PHE A 125 -8.02 8.32 -5.46
C PHE A 125 -9.29 9.08 -5.04
N VAL A 126 -9.51 9.25 -3.74
CA VAL A 126 -10.67 9.95 -3.21
C VAL A 126 -10.66 11.42 -3.63
N VAL A 127 -9.51 12.08 -3.52
CA VAL A 127 -9.35 13.48 -3.90
C VAL A 127 -9.63 13.68 -5.40
N GLN A 128 -9.11 12.83 -6.26
CA GLN A 128 -9.35 12.90 -7.69
C GLN A 128 -10.83 12.70 -8.02
N LYS A 129 -11.48 11.77 -7.36
CA LYS A 129 -12.90 11.50 -7.56
C LYS A 129 -13.77 12.69 -7.14
N GLN A 130 -13.43 13.33 -6.01
CA GLN A 130 -14.12 14.54 -5.56
C GLN A 130 -13.91 15.70 -6.52
N SER A 131 -12.69 15.88 -7.02
CA SER A 131 -12.39 16.93 -8.01
C SER A 131 -13.21 16.76 -9.28
N MET A 132 -13.33 15.53 -9.78
CA MET A 132 -14.18 15.24 -10.95
C MET A 132 -15.64 15.60 -10.68
N THR A 133 -16.15 15.26 -9.48
CA THR A 133 -17.52 15.57 -9.11
C THR A 133 -17.76 17.09 -9.06
N ILE A 134 -16.81 17.85 -8.55
CA ILE A 134 -16.88 19.32 -8.51
C ILE A 134 -16.89 19.88 -9.93
N ASP A 135 -16.01 19.38 -10.80
CA ASP A 135 -15.93 19.81 -12.20
C ASP A 135 -17.24 19.52 -12.95
N GLU A 136 -17.80 18.34 -12.75
CA GLU A 136 -19.09 17.96 -13.32
C GLU A 136 -20.21 18.90 -12.86
N LEU A 137 -20.21 19.25 -11.58
CA LEU A 137 -21.19 20.16 -11.01
C LEU A 137 -21.02 21.56 -11.57
N GLU A 138 -19.80 22.03 -11.72
CA GLU A 138 -19.50 23.33 -12.33
C GLU A 138 -20.02 23.37 -13.78
N ASP A 139 -19.75 22.34 -14.56
CA ASP A 139 -20.24 22.24 -15.95
C ASP A 139 -21.77 22.29 -16.00
N TYR A 140 -22.43 21.57 -15.10
CA TYR A 140 -23.89 21.59 -15.00
C TYR A 140 -24.41 23.01 -14.68
N ILE A 141 -23.79 23.72 -13.76
CA ILE A 141 -24.18 25.09 -13.39
C ILE A 141 -24.03 26.03 -14.59
N PHE A 142 -22.92 25.92 -15.33
CA PHE A 142 -22.69 26.72 -16.52
C PHE A 142 -23.75 26.48 -17.60
N GLU A 143 -24.12 25.23 -17.84
CA GLU A 143 -25.16 24.88 -18.80
C GLU A 143 -26.50 25.46 -18.38
N GLU A 144 -26.88 25.36 -17.11
CA GLU A 144 -28.14 25.85 -16.58
C GLU A 144 -28.25 27.39 -16.58
N THR A 145 -27.12 28.07 -16.42
CA THR A 145 -27.09 29.52 -16.37
C THR A 145 -26.77 30.20 -17.70
N GLY A 146 -26.69 29.40 -18.77
CA GLY A 146 -26.37 29.92 -20.11
C GLY A 146 -24.91 30.34 -20.24
N GLY A 147 -24.02 29.81 -19.42
CA GLY A 147 -22.60 30.11 -19.47
C GLY A 147 -22.19 31.41 -18.86
N GLU A 148 -23.06 32.07 -18.12
CA GLU A 148 -22.72 33.27 -17.34
C GLU A 148 -21.98 32.86 -16.07
N GLY A 149 -20.72 33.16 -16.03
CA GLY A 149 -19.91 32.75 -14.88
C GLY A 149 -18.82 33.74 -14.58
#